data_457ba13b4a3c3a8cb0506c689d55dda3
#
_entry.id   457ba13b4a3c3a8cb0506c689d55dda3
#
_cell.length_a   1.000
_cell.length_b   1.000
_cell.length_c   1.000
_cell.angle_alpha   90.00
_cell.angle_beta   90.00
_cell.angle_gamma   90.00
#
_symmetry.space_group_name_H-M   'P 1'
#
loop_
_entity.id
_entity.type
_entity.pdbx_description
1 polymer ?
#
loop_
_entity_poly.entity_id
_entity_poly.type
_entity_poly.pdbx_seq_one_letter_code
_entity_poly.pdbx_strand_id
1 'polypeptide(L)'
;GERERLRGLKHLAVVSSCVATQPLGFNFLGSKLLATLSTSKIVRDLWKEKYGDTLVGLTTTSLFGQFSMYNSTRVWKSLGETKGTVLLKPDDNYYDYWKDWIKENYVEEYEHATSKSSPKQNVLGLIFKYLGIDKKRYMSEHRKGLYFADIYKNGREFLCDEISEDDLIVNDRFDSDLLDWWQTKAIKRYTKLYDENRLDENILWYDDLNENTVKSWFKERGRPCKPKRVN
;
A
#
# COMPACT_ATOMS: atom_id res chain seq x y z
N GLY A 1 -8.44 -5.30 28.84
CA GLY A 1 -9.68 -5.43 28.10
C GLY A 1 -9.59 -4.84 26.68
N GLU A 2 -10.66 -4.86 25.92
CA GLU A 2 -10.69 -4.37 24.51
C GLU A 2 -10.31 -2.88 24.39
N ARG A 3 -10.73 -2.06 25.37
CA ARG A 3 -10.39 -0.64 25.45
C ARG A 3 -8.89 -0.38 25.66
N GLU A 4 -8.20 -1.22 26.37
CA GLU A 4 -6.74 -1.11 26.61
C GLU A 4 -5.97 -1.46 25.35
N ARG A 5 -6.41 -2.49 24.59
CA ARG A 5 -5.82 -2.83 23.30
C ARG A 5 -5.96 -1.70 22.27
N LEU A 6 -7.05 -0.93 22.32
CA LEU A 6 -7.26 0.20 21.44
C LEU A 6 -6.34 1.40 21.75
N ARG A 7 -5.90 1.56 23.02
CA ARG A 7 -4.99 2.66 23.38
C ARG A 7 -3.64 2.57 22.66
N GLY A 8 -3.11 1.36 22.50
CA GLY A 8 -1.85 1.14 21.77
C GLY A 8 -1.93 1.45 20.28
N LEU A 9 -3.13 1.47 19.67
CA LEU A 9 -3.27 1.68 18.22
C LEU A 9 -2.85 3.08 17.76
N LYS A 10 -2.91 4.09 18.62
CA LYS A 10 -2.43 5.45 18.31
C LYS A 10 -0.93 5.54 18.04
N HIS A 11 -0.18 4.55 18.49
CA HIS A 11 1.26 4.41 18.28
C HIS A 11 1.63 3.57 17.06
N LEU A 12 0.63 3.12 16.29
CA LEU A 12 0.80 2.30 15.09
C LEU A 12 0.21 3.01 13.88
N ALA A 13 0.84 2.86 12.73
CA ALA A 13 0.32 3.39 11.48
C ALA A 13 0.25 2.34 10.38
N VAL A 14 -0.71 2.51 9.48
CA VAL A 14 -0.85 1.70 8.27
C VAL A 14 -0.28 2.46 7.08
N VAL A 15 0.71 1.89 6.42
CA VAL A 15 1.18 2.41 5.13
C VAL A 15 0.21 1.92 4.06
N SER A 16 -0.75 2.75 3.71
CA SER A 16 -1.82 2.42 2.76
C SER A 16 -1.38 2.54 1.30
N SER A 17 -0.44 3.45 1.02
CA SER A 17 0.11 3.66 -0.32
C SER A 17 1.60 3.95 -0.22
N CYS A 18 2.40 3.21 -0.99
CA CYS A 18 3.85 3.38 -1.07
C CYS A 18 4.26 3.18 -2.53
N VAL A 19 4.37 4.28 -3.25
CA VAL A 19 4.65 4.28 -4.69
C VAL A 19 5.76 5.29 -4.97
N ALA A 20 6.84 4.81 -5.57
CA ALA A 20 7.91 5.71 -6.00
C ALA A 20 7.49 6.50 -7.24
N THR A 21 7.85 7.77 -7.22
CA THR A 21 7.77 8.62 -8.41
C THR A 21 9.02 8.46 -9.27
N GLN A 22 8.92 8.82 -10.54
CA GLN A 22 10.10 8.94 -11.38
C GLN A 22 10.97 10.13 -10.89
N PRO A 23 12.29 10.07 -11.08
CA PRO A 23 13.04 9.03 -11.81
C PRO A 23 13.41 7.80 -10.97
N LEU A 24 13.03 7.75 -9.68
CA LEU A 24 13.46 6.71 -8.74
C LEU A 24 12.65 5.39 -8.83
N GLY A 25 11.76 5.27 -9.80
CA GLY A 25 10.83 4.14 -9.94
C GLY A 25 11.49 2.77 -10.14
N PHE A 26 11.13 2.09 -11.22
CA PHE A 26 11.49 0.69 -11.47
C PHE A 26 13.03 0.45 -11.56
N ASN A 27 13.76 1.31 -12.27
CA ASN A 27 15.18 1.10 -12.53
C ASN A 27 16.04 1.20 -11.26
N PHE A 28 15.65 2.04 -10.30
CA PHE A 28 16.43 2.34 -9.10
C PHE A 28 15.84 1.78 -7.81
N LEU A 29 14.85 0.88 -7.86
CA LEU A 29 14.19 0.35 -6.67
C LEU A 29 13.57 1.43 -5.77
N GLY A 30 13.04 2.51 -6.35
CA GLY A 30 12.50 3.63 -5.60
C GLY A 30 11.41 3.25 -4.60
N SER A 31 10.56 2.27 -4.93
CA SER A 31 9.56 1.76 -3.99
C SER A 31 10.19 1.10 -2.75
N LYS A 32 11.36 0.45 -2.89
CA LYS A 32 12.12 -0.05 -1.72
C LYS A 32 12.72 1.09 -0.90
N LEU A 33 13.18 2.15 -1.54
CA LEU A 33 13.64 3.35 -0.85
C LEU A 33 12.53 3.94 0.00
N LEU A 34 11.35 4.18 -0.57
CA LEU A 34 10.21 4.74 0.17
C LEU A 34 9.75 3.82 1.31
N ALA A 35 9.66 2.52 1.04
CA ALA A 35 9.32 1.54 2.08
C ALA A 35 10.33 1.56 3.23
N THR A 36 11.61 1.80 2.95
CA THR A 36 12.64 1.90 3.98
C THR A 36 12.60 3.24 4.70
N LEU A 37 12.47 4.35 3.97
CA LEU A 37 12.41 5.69 4.55
C LEU A 37 11.15 5.94 5.39
N SER A 38 10.06 5.18 5.17
CA SER A 38 8.85 5.28 6.00
C SER A 38 9.10 5.03 7.49
N THR A 39 10.18 4.34 7.82
CA THR A 39 10.60 4.03 9.21
C THR A 39 11.65 5.00 9.76
N SER A 40 12.11 5.96 8.97
CA SER A 40 13.19 6.88 9.31
C SER A 40 12.86 7.78 10.50
N LYS A 41 13.93 8.31 11.13
CA LYS A 41 13.78 9.29 12.22
C LYS A 41 12.93 10.49 11.80
N ILE A 42 13.08 10.99 10.58
CA ILE A 42 12.29 12.11 10.05
C ILE A 42 10.79 11.81 10.11
N VAL A 43 10.35 10.62 9.71
CA VAL A 43 8.93 10.23 9.75
C VAL A 43 8.45 10.09 11.19
N ARG A 44 9.26 9.55 12.09
CA ARG A 44 8.94 9.44 13.52
C ARG A 44 8.78 10.81 14.18
N ASP A 45 9.69 11.74 13.89
CA ASP A 45 9.66 13.11 14.42
C ASP A 45 8.41 13.86 13.91
N LEU A 46 8.12 13.79 12.62
CA LEU A 46 6.91 14.39 12.02
C LEU A 46 5.62 13.78 12.59
N TRP A 47 5.63 12.48 12.88
CA TRP A 47 4.49 11.84 13.53
C TRP A 47 4.28 12.38 14.94
N LYS A 48 5.36 12.48 15.73
CA LYS A 48 5.34 13.04 17.10
C LYS A 48 4.87 14.48 17.09
N GLU A 49 5.40 15.30 16.18
CA GLU A 49 5.00 16.71 16.02
C GLU A 49 3.51 16.84 15.70
N LYS A 50 3.02 16.03 14.75
CA LYS A 50 1.65 16.14 14.26
C LYS A 50 0.60 15.58 15.21
N TYR A 51 0.88 14.45 15.87
CA TYR A 51 -0.09 13.70 16.66
C TYR A 51 0.18 13.71 18.15
N GLY A 52 1.36 14.15 18.59
CA GLY A 52 1.80 14.09 19.99
C GLY A 52 2.16 12.68 20.48
N ASP A 53 1.94 11.68 19.64
CA ASP A 53 2.15 10.27 19.98
C ASP A 53 3.44 9.73 19.37
N THR A 54 4.06 8.74 20.01
CA THR A 54 5.26 8.07 19.51
C THR A 54 4.88 6.97 18.53
N LEU A 55 5.43 7.00 17.32
CA LEU A 55 5.23 5.97 16.31
C LEU A 55 6.11 4.76 16.62
N VAL A 56 5.52 3.66 17.06
CA VAL A 56 6.23 2.46 17.50
C VAL A 56 6.35 1.40 16.41
N GLY A 57 5.38 1.36 15.50
CA GLY A 57 5.40 0.38 14.44
C GLY A 57 4.56 0.78 13.23
N LEU A 58 4.91 0.21 12.08
CA LEU A 58 4.19 0.35 10.83
C LEU A 58 3.68 -0.99 10.34
N THR A 59 2.49 -1.01 9.79
CA THR A 59 1.94 -2.20 9.12
C THR A 59 1.52 -1.87 7.70
N THR A 60 1.55 -2.88 6.83
CA THR A 60 1.05 -2.76 5.46
C THR A 60 0.67 -4.12 4.89
N THR A 61 -0.08 -4.08 3.80
CA THR A 61 -0.38 -5.28 3.01
C THR A 61 0.09 -5.10 1.57
N SER A 62 0.52 -6.18 0.93
CA SER A 62 0.93 -6.18 -0.47
C SER A 62 0.17 -7.24 -1.27
N LEU A 63 -0.30 -6.85 -2.45
CA LEU A 63 -0.93 -7.75 -3.42
C LEU A 63 0.07 -8.68 -4.11
N PHE A 64 1.36 -8.38 -4.02
CA PHE A 64 2.40 -9.04 -4.80
C PHE A 64 3.07 -10.22 -4.06
N GLY A 65 2.59 -10.59 -2.86
CA GLY A 65 3.11 -11.71 -2.10
C GLY A 65 4.64 -11.71 -1.99
N GLN A 66 5.27 -12.77 -2.45
CA GLN A 66 6.74 -12.93 -2.42
C GLN A 66 7.52 -11.93 -3.31
N PHE A 67 6.87 -11.23 -4.25
CA PHE A 67 7.49 -10.21 -5.09
C PHE A 67 7.30 -8.78 -4.56
N SER A 68 6.82 -8.65 -3.33
CA SER A 68 6.58 -7.36 -2.69
C SER A 68 7.88 -6.56 -2.51
N MET A 69 7.76 -5.23 -2.64
CA MET A 69 8.87 -4.31 -2.35
C MET A 69 9.33 -4.36 -0.89
N TYR A 70 8.50 -4.83 0.02
CA TYR A 70 8.81 -4.98 1.44
C TYR A 70 9.72 -6.17 1.72
N ASN A 71 9.76 -7.16 0.81
CA ASN A 71 10.65 -8.31 0.95
C ASN A 71 12.12 -7.91 0.78
N SER A 72 12.98 -8.59 1.53
CA SER A 72 14.44 -8.36 1.50
C SER A 72 14.84 -6.93 1.86
N THR A 73 13.99 -6.21 2.60
CA THR A 73 14.36 -4.97 3.28
C THR A 73 14.89 -5.29 4.68
N ARG A 74 15.66 -4.36 5.26
CA ARG A 74 16.18 -4.53 6.63
C ARG A 74 15.12 -4.27 7.69
N VAL A 75 14.10 -3.50 7.36
CA VAL A 75 13.14 -2.91 8.32
C VAL A 75 11.79 -3.60 8.33
N TRP A 76 11.33 -4.15 7.21
CA TRP A 76 10.06 -4.82 7.11
C TRP A 76 10.19 -6.34 7.29
N LYS A 77 9.33 -6.90 8.12
CA LYS A 77 9.21 -8.33 8.37
C LYS A 77 7.90 -8.84 7.78
N SER A 78 7.93 -9.94 7.05
CA SER A 78 6.72 -10.63 6.62
C SER A 78 6.11 -11.37 7.82
N LEU A 79 4.82 -11.16 8.04
CA LEU A 79 4.01 -11.87 9.03
C LEU A 79 3.15 -12.99 8.41
N GLY A 80 3.37 -13.28 7.13
CA GLY A 80 2.56 -14.24 6.38
C GLY A 80 1.54 -13.55 5.46
N GLU A 81 0.39 -14.18 5.27
CA GLU A 81 -0.65 -13.71 4.36
C GLU A 81 -1.97 -13.48 5.07
N THR A 82 -2.71 -12.49 4.60
CA THR A 82 -4.09 -12.26 5.04
C THR A 82 -5.02 -13.28 4.39
N LYS A 83 -6.07 -13.67 5.12
CA LYS A 83 -7.18 -14.42 4.54
C LYS A 83 -8.21 -13.41 4.04
N GLY A 84 -8.39 -13.32 2.75
CA GLY A 84 -9.37 -12.44 2.12
C GLY A 84 -10.05 -13.12 0.96
N THR A 85 -11.26 -12.69 0.66
CA THR A 85 -12.00 -13.13 -0.52
C THR A 85 -12.51 -11.92 -1.27
N VAL A 86 -12.57 -12.01 -2.58
CA VAL A 86 -13.18 -11.01 -3.46
C VAL A 86 -14.21 -11.68 -4.36
N LEU A 87 -15.28 -10.97 -4.65
CA LEU A 87 -16.23 -11.37 -5.68
C LEU A 87 -15.62 -11.09 -7.04
N LEU A 88 -15.66 -12.06 -7.93
CA LEU A 88 -15.24 -11.89 -9.32
C LEU A 88 -16.21 -10.94 -10.00
N LYS A 89 -15.67 -9.88 -10.58
CA LYS A 89 -16.44 -8.88 -11.29
C LYS A 89 -16.69 -9.36 -12.73
N PRO A 90 -17.93 -9.23 -13.26
CA PRO A 90 -18.17 -9.46 -14.66
C PRO A 90 -17.51 -8.38 -15.51
N ASP A 91 -17.66 -8.46 -16.82
CA ASP A 91 -17.26 -7.42 -17.77
C ASP A 91 -17.75 -6.03 -17.34
N ASP A 92 -16.97 -4.98 -17.67
CA ASP A 92 -17.26 -3.61 -17.24
C ASP A 92 -18.65 -3.14 -17.68
N ASN A 93 -19.07 -3.49 -18.89
CA ASN A 93 -20.37 -3.07 -19.43
C ASN A 93 -21.53 -3.68 -18.64
N TYR A 94 -21.46 -4.98 -18.31
CA TYR A 94 -22.48 -5.65 -17.50
C TYR A 94 -22.47 -5.11 -16.07
N TYR A 95 -21.28 -4.89 -15.49
CA TYR A 95 -21.20 -4.32 -14.15
C TYR A 95 -21.81 -2.92 -14.08
N ASP A 96 -21.50 -2.04 -15.04
CA ASP A 96 -21.99 -0.67 -15.04
C ASP A 96 -23.50 -0.63 -15.27
N TYR A 97 -24.02 -1.44 -16.19
CA TYR A 97 -25.46 -1.59 -16.38
C TYR A 97 -26.21 -1.96 -15.10
N TRP A 98 -25.79 -3.03 -14.42
CA TRP A 98 -26.45 -3.48 -13.21
C TRP A 98 -26.20 -2.55 -12.01
N LYS A 99 -25.06 -1.91 -11.93
CA LYS A 99 -24.79 -0.87 -10.93
C LYS A 99 -25.76 0.29 -11.05
N ASP A 100 -25.99 0.78 -12.28
CA ASP A 100 -26.88 1.90 -12.54
C ASP A 100 -28.33 1.48 -12.26
N TRP A 101 -28.73 0.28 -12.65
CA TRP A 101 -30.04 -0.26 -12.31
C TRP A 101 -30.26 -0.36 -10.77
N ILE A 102 -29.29 -0.85 -10.00
CA ILE A 102 -29.38 -0.86 -8.52
C ILE A 102 -29.49 0.56 -7.97
N LYS A 103 -28.73 1.49 -8.51
CA LYS A 103 -28.75 2.89 -8.08
C LYS A 103 -30.11 3.56 -8.32
N GLU A 104 -30.81 3.22 -9.38
CA GLU A 104 -32.13 3.76 -9.70
C GLU A 104 -33.26 3.10 -8.91
N ASN A 105 -33.19 1.79 -8.68
CA ASN A 105 -34.29 1.03 -8.11
C ASN A 105 -34.13 0.78 -6.60
N TYR A 106 -32.92 0.89 -6.05
CA TYR A 106 -32.59 0.56 -4.64
C TYR A 106 -31.61 1.60 -4.06
N VAL A 107 -32.03 2.86 -4.09
CA VAL A 107 -31.20 4.02 -3.72
C VAL A 107 -30.57 3.87 -2.35
N GLU A 108 -31.36 3.56 -1.31
CA GLU A 108 -30.88 3.46 0.07
C GLU A 108 -29.83 2.35 0.24
N GLU A 109 -30.07 1.16 -0.36
CA GLU A 109 -29.13 0.06 -0.31
C GLU A 109 -27.85 0.38 -1.08
N TYR A 110 -27.95 1.08 -2.20
CA TYR A 110 -26.80 1.53 -2.98
C TYR A 110 -25.93 2.51 -2.19
N GLU A 111 -26.55 3.53 -1.59
CA GLU A 111 -25.84 4.50 -0.75
C GLU A 111 -25.17 3.82 0.46
N HIS A 112 -25.87 2.92 1.12
CA HIS A 112 -25.31 2.14 2.21
C HIS A 112 -24.14 1.25 1.77
N ALA A 113 -24.22 0.64 0.60
CA ALA A 113 -23.14 -0.18 0.05
C ALA A 113 -21.90 0.65 -0.31
N THR A 114 -22.11 1.87 -0.82
CA THR A 114 -21.03 2.76 -1.26
C THR A 114 -20.38 3.54 -0.12
N SER A 115 -21.06 3.75 0.99
CA SER A 115 -20.53 4.40 2.20
C SER A 115 -19.55 3.52 2.99
N LYS A 116 -19.54 2.21 2.76
CA LYS A 116 -18.68 1.25 3.45
C LYS A 116 -17.32 1.08 2.75
N SER A 117 -16.38 0.45 3.47
CA SER A 117 -15.13 0.00 2.86
C SER A 117 -15.41 -0.94 1.68
N SER A 118 -14.59 -0.83 0.63
CA SER A 118 -14.73 -1.63 -0.60
C SER A 118 -16.06 -1.46 -1.36
N PRO A 119 -16.44 -0.22 -1.73
CA PRO A 119 -17.73 0.08 -2.34
C PRO A 119 -18.08 -0.80 -3.54
N LYS A 120 -17.10 -1.05 -4.43
CA LYS A 120 -17.31 -1.90 -5.62
C LYS A 120 -17.69 -3.34 -5.28
N GLN A 121 -17.11 -3.91 -4.24
CA GLN A 121 -17.41 -5.28 -3.79
C GLN A 121 -18.80 -5.35 -3.14
N ASN A 122 -19.18 -4.31 -2.40
CA ASN A 122 -20.50 -4.24 -1.78
C ASN A 122 -21.59 -4.09 -2.83
N VAL A 123 -21.42 -3.21 -3.82
CA VAL A 123 -22.36 -3.06 -4.95
C VAL A 123 -22.46 -4.35 -5.76
N LEU A 124 -21.34 -5.02 -6.01
CA LEU A 124 -21.35 -6.33 -6.69
C LEU A 124 -22.11 -7.38 -5.88
N GLY A 125 -22.00 -7.34 -4.55
CA GLY A 125 -22.78 -8.17 -3.65
C GLY A 125 -24.29 -7.92 -3.76
N LEU A 126 -24.71 -6.65 -3.93
CA LEU A 126 -26.11 -6.29 -4.19
C LEU A 126 -26.59 -6.80 -5.55
N ILE A 127 -25.79 -6.60 -6.60
CA ILE A 127 -26.08 -7.11 -7.95
C ILE A 127 -26.35 -8.61 -7.89
N PHE A 128 -25.48 -9.38 -7.23
CA PHE A 128 -25.67 -10.84 -7.10
C PHE A 128 -26.92 -11.19 -6.31
N LYS A 129 -27.22 -10.43 -5.23
CA LYS A 129 -28.46 -10.61 -4.43
C LYS A 129 -29.70 -10.47 -5.32
N TYR A 130 -29.78 -9.39 -6.10
CA TYR A 130 -30.96 -9.10 -6.92
C TYR A 130 -31.09 -9.97 -8.16
N LEU A 131 -29.97 -10.45 -8.69
CA LEU A 131 -29.97 -11.43 -9.79
C LEU A 131 -30.18 -12.88 -9.32
N GLY A 132 -30.31 -13.13 -8.01
CA GLY A 132 -30.42 -14.48 -7.46
C GLY A 132 -29.17 -15.34 -7.66
N ILE A 133 -28.00 -14.70 -7.86
CA ILE A 133 -26.75 -15.40 -8.10
C ILE A 133 -26.13 -15.82 -6.77
N ASP A 134 -25.81 -17.10 -6.63
CA ASP A 134 -25.04 -17.59 -5.50
C ASP A 134 -23.61 -17.07 -5.57
N LYS A 135 -23.32 -16.02 -4.77
CA LYS A 135 -22.03 -15.37 -4.72
C LYS A 135 -20.86 -16.30 -4.36
N LYS A 136 -21.13 -17.43 -3.66
CA LYS A 136 -20.07 -18.39 -3.30
C LYS A 136 -19.37 -18.97 -4.53
N ARG A 137 -20.09 -19.12 -5.63
CA ARG A 137 -19.54 -19.64 -6.90
C ARG A 137 -18.60 -18.65 -7.59
N TYR A 138 -18.68 -17.37 -7.22
CA TYR A 138 -17.93 -16.27 -7.82
C TYR A 138 -16.98 -15.60 -6.82
N MET A 139 -16.69 -16.27 -5.71
CA MET A 139 -15.67 -15.83 -4.77
C MET A 139 -14.31 -16.42 -5.15
N SER A 140 -13.31 -15.55 -5.17
CA SER A 140 -11.91 -15.93 -5.31
C SER A 140 -11.15 -15.59 -4.05
N GLU A 141 -10.21 -16.43 -3.67
CA GLU A 141 -9.27 -16.09 -2.60
C GLU A 141 -8.41 -14.90 -3.02
N HIS A 142 -8.27 -13.94 -2.14
CA HIS A 142 -7.43 -12.77 -2.34
C HIS A 142 -6.46 -12.62 -1.17
N ARG A 143 -5.36 -13.32 -1.28
CA ARG A 143 -4.31 -13.30 -0.26
C ARG A 143 -3.39 -12.13 -0.49
N LYS A 144 -3.14 -11.36 0.57
CA LYS A 144 -2.19 -10.26 0.57
C LYS A 144 -1.07 -10.59 1.54
N GLY A 145 0.17 -10.38 1.14
CA GLY A 145 1.27 -10.44 2.09
C GLY A 145 1.08 -9.39 3.19
N LEU A 146 1.19 -9.78 4.44
CA LEU A 146 1.12 -8.89 5.61
C LEU A 146 2.54 -8.59 6.10
N TYR A 147 2.83 -7.32 6.30
CA TYR A 147 4.16 -6.85 6.73
C TYR A 147 4.04 -5.94 7.94
N PHE A 148 5.08 -6.01 8.76
CA PHE A 148 5.24 -5.16 9.93
C PHE A 148 6.68 -4.63 10.02
N ALA A 149 6.83 -3.36 10.38
CA ALA A 149 8.11 -2.76 10.69
C ALA A 149 8.12 -2.37 12.18
N ASP A 150 8.96 -3.03 12.92
CA ASP A 150 9.12 -2.87 14.37
C ASP A 150 10.22 -1.83 14.61
N ILE A 151 9.81 -0.61 14.94
CA ILE A 151 10.73 0.54 15.07
C ILE A 151 11.58 0.45 16.33
N TYR A 152 11.03 -0.08 17.43
CA TYR A 152 11.71 -0.21 18.72
C TYR A 152 11.86 -1.68 19.12
N LYS A 153 12.98 -2.04 19.77
CA LYS A 153 13.25 -3.40 20.22
C LYS A 153 12.24 -3.88 21.26
N ASN A 154 11.78 -2.96 22.09
CA ASN A 154 10.84 -3.17 23.19
C ASN A 154 9.49 -2.42 22.95
N GLY A 155 9.13 -2.26 21.68
CA GLY A 155 7.89 -1.59 21.31
C GLY A 155 6.63 -2.31 21.77
N ARG A 156 6.69 -3.65 21.96
CA ARG A 156 5.59 -4.44 22.47
C ARG A 156 5.29 -4.12 23.93
N GLU A 157 6.33 -4.05 24.76
CA GLU A 157 6.24 -3.74 26.19
C GLU A 157 5.63 -2.34 26.37
N PHE A 158 6.03 -1.37 25.53
CA PHE A 158 5.43 -0.06 25.53
C PHE A 158 3.93 -0.08 25.12
N LEU A 159 3.56 -0.84 24.08
CA LEU A 159 2.17 -0.97 23.67
C LEU A 159 1.28 -1.69 24.68
N CYS A 160 1.89 -2.44 25.59
CA CYS A 160 1.22 -3.12 26.71
C CYS A 160 1.23 -2.29 28.02
N ASP A 161 1.70 -1.03 27.98
CA ASP A 161 1.85 -0.16 29.16
C ASP A 161 2.80 -0.73 30.25
N GLU A 162 3.76 -1.59 29.85
CA GLU A 162 4.75 -2.20 30.76
C GLU A 162 5.97 -1.30 30.99
N ILE A 163 6.27 -0.40 30.04
CA ILE A 163 7.37 0.57 30.10
C ILE A 163 6.90 1.96 29.64
N SER A 164 7.67 2.98 30.00
CA SER A 164 7.45 4.37 29.58
C SER A 164 8.03 4.65 28.19
N GLU A 165 7.69 5.83 27.61
CA GLU A 165 8.25 6.28 26.33
C GLU A 165 9.77 6.47 26.42
N ASP A 166 10.28 6.91 27.57
CA ASP A 166 11.71 7.19 27.79
C ASP A 166 12.55 5.90 27.80
N ASP A 167 11.92 4.75 28.05
CA ASP A 167 12.58 3.44 28.06
C ASP A 167 12.64 2.79 26.66
N LEU A 168 12.07 3.43 25.64
CA LEU A 168 12.04 2.89 24.29
C LEU A 168 13.43 2.83 23.66
N ILE A 169 13.81 1.65 23.19
CA ILE A 169 15.10 1.38 22.55
C ILE A 169 14.89 1.27 21.04
N VAL A 170 15.38 2.26 20.29
CA VAL A 170 15.32 2.23 18.82
C VAL A 170 16.02 0.99 18.28
N ASN A 171 15.42 0.37 17.29
CA ASN A 171 16.03 -0.77 16.63
C ASN A 171 17.19 -0.30 15.76
N ASP A 172 18.40 -0.80 15.99
CA ASP A 172 19.65 -0.39 15.31
C ASP A 172 19.59 -0.48 13.77
N ARG A 173 18.58 -1.15 13.23
CA ARG A 173 18.38 -1.29 11.80
C ARG A 173 17.86 -0.03 11.13
N PHE A 174 17.46 1.00 11.89
CA PHE A 174 16.68 2.12 11.37
C PHE A 174 17.45 3.42 11.20
N ASP A 175 18.65 3.58 11.74
CA ASP A 175 19.27 4.90 11.84
C ASP A 175 20.55 5.14 11.03
N SER A 176 21.36 4.17 10.64
CA SER A 176 22.65 4.52 10.08
C SER A 176 22.83 4.29 8.58
N ASP A 177 22.43 3.14 8.06
CA ASP A 177 22.91 2.76 6.71
C ASP A 177 21.79 2.47 5.70
N LEU A 178 20.59 3.03 5.92
CA LEU A 178 19.43 2.73 5.07
C LEU A 178 19.62 3.24 3.64
N LEU A 179 20.19 4.44 3.50
CA LEU A 179 20.45 5.03 2.18
C LEU A 179 21.58 4.28 1.47
N ASP A 180 22.67 4.00 2.15
CA ASP A 180 23.81 3.27 1.59
C ASP A 180 23.43 1.86 1.17
N TRP A 181 22.64 1.19 2.03
CA TRP A 181 22.09 -0.12 1.69
C TRP A 181 21.22 -0.06 0.42
N TRP A 182 20.32 0.94 0.33
CA TRP A 182 19.49 1.11 -0.85
C TRP A 182 20.32 1.46 -2.08
N GLN A 183 21.26 2.42 -2.00
CA GLN A 183 22.13 2.82 -3.11
C GLN A 183 22.88 1.62 -3.67
N THR A 184 23.49 0.81 -2.82
CA THR A 184 24.19 -0.41 -3.23
C THR A 184 23.28 -1.36 -4.02
N LYS A 185 22.06 -1.56 -3.56
CA LYS A 185 21.08 -2.42 -4.26
C LYS A 185 20.57 -1.77 -5.55
N ALA A 186 20.34 -0.47 -5.55
CA ALA A 186 19.86 0.28 -6.70
C ALA A 186 20.88 0.26 -7.84
N ILE A 187 22.16 0.52 -7.53
CA ILE A 187 23.26 0.44 -8.50
C ILE A 187 23.35 -0.96 -9.09
N LYS A 188 23.41 -1.99 -8.24
CA LYS A 188 23.47 -3.39 -8.72
C LYS A 188 22.29 -3.74 -9.62
N ARG A 189 21.08 -3.27 -9.29
CA ARG A 189 19.91 -3.49 -10.14
C ARG A 189 20.01 -2.74 -11.46
N TYR A 190 20.39 -1.46 -11.41
CA TYR A 190 20.52 -0.63 -12.61
C TYR A 190 21.51 -1.23 -13.59
N THR A 191 22.72 -1.59 -13.12
CA THR A 191 23.73 -2.24 -13.93
C THR A 191 23.20 -3.52 -14.58
N LYS A 192 22.54 -4.38 -13.78
CA LYS A 192 21.95 -5.61 -14.32
C LYS A 192 20.91 -5.33 -15.40
N LEU A 193 20.01 -4.37 -15.20
CA LEU A 193 18.98 -4.01 -16.18
C LEU A 193 19.58 -3.41 -17.44
N TYR A 194 20.66 -2.63 -17.30
CA TYR A 194 21.40 -2.08 -18.42
C TYR A 194 22.04 -3.18 -19.26
N ASP A 195 22.76 -4.11 -18.63
CA ASP A 195 23.42 -5.24 -19.30
C ASP A 195 22.42 -6.17 -20.02
N GLU A 196 21.21 -6.32 -19.44
CA GLU A 196 20.13 -7.14 -20.00
C GLU A 196 19.24 -6.37 -21.01
N ASN A 197 19.52 -5.10 -21.29
CA ASN A 197 18.70 -4.21 -22.13
C ASN A 197 17.22 -4.16 -21.67
N ARG A 198 17.00 -4.01 -20.37
CA ARG A 198 15.69 -4.04 -19.70
C ARG A 198 15.39 -2.78 -18.89
N LEU A 199 16.14 -1.71 -19.12
CA LEU A 199 15.82 -0.43 -18.50
C LEU A 199 14.44 0.05 -18.95
N ASP A 200 13.69 0.63 -18.02
CA ASP A 200 12.48 1.36 -18.38
C ASP A 200 12.90 2.71 -18.97
N GLU A 201 12.68 2.88 -20.26
CA GLU A 201 13.04 4.10 -20.99
C GLU A 201 12.05 5.24 -20.77
N ASN A 202 10.87 4.96 -20.19
CA ASN A 202 9.87 5.98 -19.87
C ASN A 202 10.18 6.71 -18.57
N ILE A 203 11.44 7.04 -18.35
CA ILE A 203 11.86 7.81 -17.18
C ILE A 203 11.54 9.27 -17.42
N LEU A 204 10.72 9.83 -16.53
CA LEU A 204 10.47 11.25 -16.46
C LEU A 204 11.50 11.88 -15.51
N TRP A 205 12.31 12.75 -16.05
CA TRP A 205 13.22 13.54 -15.26
C TRP A 205 12.48 14.69 -14.58
N TYR A 206 13.03 15.24 -13.52
CA TYR A 206 12.41 16.35 -12.78
C TYR A 206 12.04 17.55 -13.65
N ASP A 207 12.89 17.83 -14.64
CA ASP A 207 12.70 18.93 -15.60
C ASP A 207 11.49 18.71 -16.53
N ASP A 208 11.10 17.44 -16.72
CA ASP A 208 9.93 17.07 -17.53
C ASP A 208 8.62 17.12 -16.72
N LEU A 209 8.69 17.19 -15.38
CA LEU A 209 7.54 17.20 -14.48
C LEU A 209 7.06 18.63 -14.21
N ASN A 210 6.73 19.37 -15.26
CA ASN A 210 6.10 20.68 -15.13
C ASN A 210 4.58 20.61 -15.35
N GLU A 211 3.87 21.66 -14.96
CA GLU A 211 2.40 21.70 -15.03
C GLU A 211 1.89 21.53 -16.47
N ASN A 212 2.61 22.05 -17.45
CA ASN A 212 2.23 21.95 -18.87
C ASN A 212 2.38 20.52 -19.39
N THR A 213 3.46 19.83 -19.02
CA THR A 213 3.68 18.43 -19.37
C THR A 213 2.60 17.54 -18.75
N VAL A 214 2.25 17.75 -17.50
CA VAL A 214 1.18 17.00 -16.83
C VAL A 214 -0.18 17.28 -17.49
N LYS A 215 -0.49 18.54 -17.80
CA LYS A 215 -1.73 18.92 -18.51
C LYS A 215 -1.80 18.32 -19.91
N SER A 216 -0.70 18.28 -20.67
CA SER A 216 -0.68 17.67 -21.99
C SER A 216 -1.00 16.17 -21.92
N TRP A 217 -0.44 15.45 -20.94
CA TRP A 217 -0.76 14.02 -20.76
C TRP A 217 -2.22 13.74 -20.47
N PHE A 218 -2.87 14.58 -19.64
CA PHE A 218 -4.30 14.44 -19.38
C PHE A 218 -5.12 14.72 -20.65
N LYS A 219 -4.66 15.65 -21.48
CA LYS A 219 -5.35 16.03 -22.72
C LYS A 219 -5.19 14.97 -23.83
N GLU A 220 -4.01 14.37 -23.94
CA GLU A 220 -3.69 13.38 -24.97
C GLU A 220 -4.20 11.97 -24.66
N ARG A 221 -4.28 11.59 -23.39
CA ARG A 221 -4.57 10.22 -22.95
C ARG A 221 -5.94 10.01 -22.33
N GLY A 222 -6.75 11.05 -22.22
CA GLY A 222 -8.14 11.02 -21.76
C GLY A 222 -8.36 10.55 -20.31
N ARG A 223 -7.69 9.59 -19.81
CA ARG A 223 -7.58 9.13 -18.40
C ARG A 223 -6.26 8.42 -18.23
N PRO A 224 -5.62 8.47 -17.05
CA PRO A 224 -4.35 7.78 -16.84
C PRO A 224 -4.49 6.30 -17.22
N CYS A 225 -3.68 5.88 -18.18
CA CYS A 225 -3.64 4.51 -18.65
C CYS A 225 -3.46 3.57 -17.45
N LYS A 226 -4.37 2.62 -17.28
CA LYS A 226 -4.10 1.48 -16.40
C LYS A 226 -2.83 0.80 -16.93
N PRO A 227 -1.83 0.51 -16.10
CA PRO A 227 -0.62 -0.15 -16.57
C PRO A 227 -1.03 -1.45 -17.27
N LYS A 228 -0.56 -1.65 -18.50
CA LYS A 228 -0.73 -2.92 -19.19
C LYS A 228 -0.09 -3.99 -18.31
N ARG A 229 -0.85 -4.96 -17.85
CA ARG A 229 -0.30 -6.16 -17.24
C ARG A 229 0.55 -6.82 -18.31
N VAL A 230 1.85 -6.83 -18.09
CA VAL A 230 2.74 -7.71 -18.84
C VAL A 230 2.46 -9.11 -18.31
N ASN A 231 1.94 -9.97 -19.17
CA ASN A 231 1.69 -11.39 -18.90
C ASN A 231 3.00 -12.11 -18.58
#